data_3b9e4fa8d16f0f39a644b259946fc2f1
#
_entry.id   3b9e4fa8d16f0f39a644b259946fc2f1
#
_cell.length_a   1.000
_cell.length_b   1.000
_cell.length_c   1.000
_cell.angle_alpha   90.00
_cell.angle_beta   90.00
_cell.angle_gamma   90.00
#
_symmetry.space_group_name_H-M   'P 1'
#
loop_
_entity.id
_entity.type
_entity.pdbx_description
1 polymer ?
#
loop_
_entity_poly.entity_id
_entity_poly.type
_entity_poly.pdbx_seq_one_letter_code
_entity_poly.pdbx_strand_id
1 'polypeptide(L)'
;MAKGGTPAIVALTAAGVQFDVREFVSDPAERNYGQAAALALGVELDRVFKTLIATVDDRDHVVAIVPVSGQLSLKELAAAVHGKRAEMCLPETAERLTGYVVGGISPFGQKRSLPVVIDETCVLFDSIFVSGGRRGLDIEIAADDLVEVLGATIAPIGTT
;
A
#
# COMPACT_ATOMS: atom_id res chain seq x y z
N MET A 1 -18.76 -3.63 -14.66
CA MET A 1 -18.48 -3.43 -14.14
C MET A 1 -18.20 -3.24 -13.38
N ALA A 2 -18.51 -3.26 -13.23
CA ALA A 2 -18.15 -2.92 -12.56
C ALA A 2 -17.61 -3.07 -12.03
N LYS A 3 -17.71 -3.43 -12.15
CA LYS A 3 -16.75 -3.62 -11.77
C LYS A 3 -16.02 -2.60 -11.31
N GLY A 4 -16.37 -1.68 -11.41
CA GLY A 4 -15.74 -0.62 -10.96
C GLY A 4 -15.59 -0.50 -9.57
N GLY A 5 -15.94 -1.21 -8.87
CA GLY A 5 -15.78 -1.42 -7.65
C GLY A 5 -15.23 -0.57 -6.61
N THR A 6 -13.99 -0.74 -6.29
CA THR A 6 -13.40 -0.10 -5.11
C THR A 6 -13.04 1.36 -5.37
N PRO A 7 -12.93 2.17 -4.30
CA PRO A 7 -12.44 3.54 -4.47
C PRO A 7 -11.07 3.62 -5.15
N ALA A 8 -10.21 2.60 -4.95
CA ALA A 8 -8.91 2.55 -5.60
C ALA A 8 -9.04 2.47 -7.11
N ILE A 9 -9.91 1.58 -7.60
CA ILE A 9 -10.13 1.42 -9.04
C ILE A 9 -10.72 2.70 -9.63
N VAL A 10 -11.67 3.30 -8.94
CA VAL A 10 -12.27 4.57 -9.39
C VAL A 10 -11.21 5.66 -9.48
N ALA A 11 -10.36 5.78 -8.45
CA ALA A 11 -9.33 6.81 -8.41
C ALA A 11 -8.31 6.64 -9.54
N LEU A 12 -7.87 5.40 -9.80
CA LEU A 12 -6.90 5.13 -10.85
C LEU A 12 -7.48 5.35 -12.23
N THR A 13 -8.74 4.97 -12.42
CA THR A 13 -9.42 5.21 -13.69
C THR A 13 -9.51 6.70 -13.96
N ALA A 14 -9.86 7.49 -12.95
CA ALA A 14 -9.94 8.94 -13.08
C ALA A 14 -8.58 9.56 -13.34
N ALA A 15 -7.50 8.98 -12.82
CA ALA A 15 -6.14 9.48 -13.05
C ALA A 15 -5.63 9.17 -14.44
N GLY A 16 -6.27 8.26 -15.16
CA GLY A 16 -5.89 7.93 -16.53
C GLY A 16 -4.63 7.11 -16.67
N VAL A 17 -4.18 6.43 -15.61
CA VAL A 17 -2.99 5.59 -15.67
C VAL A 17 -3.37 4.16 -16.02
N GLN A 18 -2.42 3.42 -16.57
CA GLN A 18 -2.62 2.00 -16.87
C GLN A 18 -2.40 1.16 -15.63
N PHE A 19 -3.28 0.21 -15.42
CA PHE A 19 -3.15 -0.74 -14.32
C PHE A 19 -3.96 -1.99 -14.66
N ASP A 20 -3.61 -3.09 -14.03
CA ASP A 20 -4.34 -4.35 -14.16
C ASP A 20 -4.96 -4.72 -12.83
N VAL A 21 -6.19 -5.20 -12.87
CA VAL A 21 -6.86 -5.73 -11.68
C VAL A 21 -6.64 -7.22 -11.64
N ARG A 22 -6.13 -7.71 -10.51
CA ARG A 22 -5.83 -9.13 -10.30
C ARG A 22 -6.66 -9.65 -9.15
N GLU A 23 -7.60 -10.53 -9.46
CA GLU A 23 -8.42 -11.16 -8.42
C GLU A 23 -7.85 -12.52 -8.04
N PHE A 24 -8.00 -12.90 -6.78
CA PHE A 24 -7.59 -14.20 -6.29
C PHE A 24 -8.47 -14.61 -5.12
N VAL A 25 -8.51 -15.92 -4.84
CA VAL A 25 -9.31 -16.42 -3.73
C VAL A 25 -8.58 -16.12 -2.42
N SER A 26 -9.26 -15.41 -1.52
CA SER A 26 -8.73 -15.05 -0.21
C SER A 26 -9.30 -16.00 0.84
N ASP A 27 -8.40 -16.61 1.65
CA ASP A 27 -8.81 -17.44 2.76
C ASP A 27 -9.14 -16.55 3.97
N PRO A 28 -10.39 -16.57 4.46
CA PRO A 28 -10.76 -15.71 5.60
C PRO A 28 -9.95 -15.98 6.87
N ALA A 29 -9.37 -17.18 7.00
CA ALA A 29 -8.56 -17.53 8.16
C ALA A 29 -7.10 -17.06 8.04
N GLU A 30 -6.66 -16.66 6.86
CA GLU A 30 -5.28 -16.26 6.65
C GLU A 30 -5.00 -14.90 7.28
N ARG A 31 -3.94 -14.84 8.09
CA ARG A 31 -3.53 -13.61 8.77
C ARG A 31 -2.46 -12.85 8.03
N ASN A 32 -1.65 -13.55 7.24
CA ASN A 32 -0.59 -12.90 6.47
C ASN A 32 -1.11 -12.60 5.07
N TYR A 33 -1.79 -11.46 4.94
CA TYR A 33 -2.51 -11.11 3.72
C TYR A 33 -1.59 -10.91 2.53
N GLY A 34 -0.43 -10.25 2.76
CA GLY A 34 0.49 -9.97 1.68
C GLY A 34 1.14 -11.21 1.11
N GLN A 35 1.58 -12.13 1.98
CA GLN A 35 2.17 -13.38 1.52
C GLN A 35 1.14 -14.24 0.81
N ALA A 36 -0.09 -14.26 1.33
CA ALA A 36 -1.17 -15.00 0.69
C ALA A 36 -1.44 -14.47 -0.71
N ALA A 37 -1.42 -13.16 -0.89
CA ALA A 37 -1.63 -12.54 -2.19
C ALA A 37 -0.52 -12.93 -3.15
N ALA A 38 0.74 -12.85 -2.73
CA ALA A 38 1.88 -13.21 -3.59
C ALA A 38 1.79 -14.66 -4.03
N LEU A 39 1.46 -15.55 -3.13
CA LEU A 39 1.33 -16.97 -3.44
C LEU A 39 0.20 -17.21 -4.43
N ALA A 40 -0.95 -16.60 -4.19
CA ALA A 40 -2.13 -16.79 -5.04
C ALA A 40 -1.91 -16.23 -6.43
N LEU A 41 -1.19 -15.12 -6.55
CA LEU A 41 -0.90 -14.48 -7.82
C LEU A 41 0.30 -15.09 -8.55
N GLY A 42 1.07 -15.94 -7.86
CA GLY A 42 2.24 -16.56 -8.44
C GLY A 42 3.39 -15.59 -8.69
N VAL A 43 3.54 -14.58 -7.85
CA VAL A 43 4.58 -13.56 -8.00
C VAL A 43 5.51 -13.55 -6.79
N GLU A 44 6.68 -12.96 -6.96
CA GLU A 44 7.67 -12.85 -5.90
C GLU A 44 7.17 -11.95 -4.76
N LEU A 45 7.50 -12.31 -3.54
CA LEU A 45 7.16 -11.50 -2.37
C LEU A 45 7.71 -10.08 -2.48
N ASP A 46 8.87 -9.93 -3.10
CA ASP A 46 9.51 -8.63 -3.25
C ASP A 46 8.71 -7.65 -4.10
N ARG A 47 7.83 -8.17 -4.96
CA ARG A 47 7.02 -7.34 -5.86
C ARG A 47 5.66 -6.97 -5.28
N VAL A 48 5.25 -7.62 -4.19
CA VAL A 48 3.96 -7.32 -3.55
C VAL A 48 4.23 -6.39 -2.38
N PHE A 49 3.59 -5.24 -2.41
CA PHE A 49 3.78 -4.20 -1.40
C PHE A 49 2.53 -4.07 -0.55
N LYS A 50 2.73 -3.92 0.74
CA LYS A 50 1.64 -3.70 1.70
C LYS A 50 1.56 -2.22 2.06
N THR A 51 0.34 -1.75 2.28
CA THR A 51 0.04 -0.36 2.62
C THR A 51 -0.25 -0.27 4.10
N LEU A 52 0.57 0.48 4.81
CA LEU A 52 0.49 0.63 6.26
C LEU A 52 0.25 2.09 6.61
N ILE A 53 -0.42 2.34 7.74
CA ILE A 53 -0.63 3.70 8.23
C ILE A 53 0.13 3.83 9.54
N ALA A 54 0.94 4.87 9.64
CA ALA A 54 1.73 5.15 10.82
C ALA A 54 1.45 6.56 11.32
N THR A 55 1.74 6.79 12.60
CA THR A 55 1.65 8.12 13.20
C THR A 55 3.06 8.60 13.51
N VAL A 56 3.36 9.82 13.08
CA VAL A 56 4.68 10.42 13.28
C VAL A 56 4.55 11.54 14.31
N ASP A 57 5.41 11.50 15.32
CA ASP A 57 5.47 12.51 16.40
C ASP A 57 4.12 12.68 17.10
N ASP A 58 3.38 11.58 17.26
CA ASP A 58 2.09 11.53 17.91
C ASP A 58 1.04 12.49 17.30
N ARG A 59 1.26 12.92 16.07
CA ARG A 59 0.42 13.94 15.46
C ARG A 59 0.03 13.66 14.02
N ASP A 60 1.01 13.38 13.17
CA ASP A 60 0.79 13.30 11.72
C ASP A 60 0.66 11.85 11.27
N HIS A 61 -0.33 11.57 10.44
CA HIS A 61 -0.52 10.25 9.85
C HIS A 61 0.15 10.19 8.50
N VAL A 62 0.81 9.06 8.22
CA VAL A 62 1.58 8.85 7.00
C VAL A 62 1.30 7.45 6.47
N VAL A 63 1.17 7.35 5.15
CA VAL A 63 1.05 6.06 4.47
C VAL A 63 2.45 5.56 4.15
N ALA A 64 2.73 4.32 4.53
CA ALA A 64 4.01 3.67 4.24
C ALA A 64 3.76 2.42 3.41
N ILE A 65 4.44 2.30 2.28
CA ILE A 65 4.27 1.19 1.36
C ILE A 65 5.59 0.43 1.28
N VAL A 66 5.59 -0.83 1.73
CA VAL A 66 6.81 -1.65 1.80
C VAL A 66 6.56 -3.05 1.27
N PRO A 67 7.61 -3.75 0.78
CA PRO A 67 7.44 -5.13 0.30
C PRO A 67 6.95 -6.06 1.40
N VAL A 68 6.11 -7.01 1.03
CA VAL A 68 5.63 -8.01 1.99
C VAL A 68 6.74 -8.99 2.40
N SER A 69 7.85 -9.00 1.68
CA SER A 69 9.02 -9.81 2.04
C SER A 69 9.80 -9.25 3.22
N GLY A 70 9.51 -8.00 3.62
CA GLY A 70 10.20 -7.35 4.73
C GLY A 70 9.22 -6.66 5.65
N GLN A 71 9.76 -5.75 6.44
CA GLN A 71 8.99 -5.00 7.42
C GLN A 71 9.28 -3.52 7.29
N LEU A 72 8.38 -2.71 7.82
CA LEU A 72 8.57 -1.26 7.86
C LEU A 72 9.55 -0.90 8.98
N SER A 73 10.54 -0.09 8.65
CA SER A 73 11.41 0.54 9.64
C SER A 73 10.76 1.84 10.08
N LEU A 74 10.25 1.86 11.29
CA LEU A 74 9.60 3.07 11.82
C LEU A 74 10.59 4.22 11.96
N LYS A 75 11.84 3.90 12.29
CA LYS A 75 12.89 4.90 12.39
C LYS A 75 13.14 5.57 11.05
N GLU A 76 13.28 4.78 10.00
CA GLU A 76 13.55 5.31 8.67
C GLU A 76 12.34 6.06 8.12
N LEU A 77 11.13 5.60 8.45
CA LEU A 77 9.93 6.30 8.03
C LEU A 77 9.88 7.70 8.65
N ALA A 78 10.15 7.80 9.96
CA ALA A 78 10.17 9.10 10.63
C ALA A 78 11.19 10.02 9.96
N ALA A 79 12.39 9.49 9.68
CA ALA A 79 13.43 10.28 9.02
C ALA A 79 13.00 10.76 7.64
N ALA A 80 12.30 9.91 6.89
CA ALA A 80 11.86 10.26 5.53
C ALA A 80 10.89 11.43 5.49
N VAL A 81 10.14 11.64 6.58
CA VAL A 81 9.17 12.74 6.67
C VAL A 81 9.63 13.82 7.65
N HIS A 82 10.92 13.83 8.00
CA HIS A 82 11.55 14.83 8.87
C HIS A 82 10.97 14.85 10.28
N GLY A 83 10.46 13.70 10.74
CA GLY A 83 9.96 13.53 12.08
C GLY A 83 11.00 12.88 12.98
N LYS A 84 10.68 12.77 14.25
CA LYS A 84 11.58 12.18 15.24
C LYS A 84 11.25 10.73 15.53
N ARG A 85 9.96 10.40 15.58
CA ARG A 85 9.51 9.07 15.95
C ARG A 85 8.24 8.70 15.22
N ALA A 86 8.13 7.44 14.83
CA ALA A 86 6.93 6.91 14.21
C ALA A 86 6.48 5.64 14.93
N GLU A 87 5.19 5.41 14.93
CA GLU A 87 4.62 4.17 15.46
C GLU A 87 3.44 3.76 14.61
N MET A 88 3.09 2.48 14.67
CA MET A 88 1.96 1.99 13.89
C MET A 88 0.67 2.55 14.42
N CYS A 89 -0.21 2.92 13.52
CA CYS A 89 -1.53 3.39 13.82
C CYS A 89 -2.40 2.22 14.29
N LEU A 90 -3.35 2.48 15.19
CA LEU A 90 -4.32 1.45 15.57
C LEU A 90 -5.17 1.06 14.36
N PRO A 91 -5.57 -0.22 14.25
CA PRO A 91 -6.39 -0.65 13.10
C PRO A 91 -7.65 0.20 12.90
N GLU A 92 -8.36 0.54 13.97
CA GLU A 92 -9.58 1.33 13.86
C GLU A 92 -9.30 2.72 13.28
N THR A 93 -8.19 3.32 13.67
CA THR A 93 -7.80 4.63 13.15
C THR A 93 -7.44 4.54 11.68
N ALA A 94 -6.68 3.51 11.31
CA ALA A 94 -6.31 3.29 9.92
C ALA A 94 -7.55 3.10 9.05
N GLU A 95 -8.52 2.32 9.52
CA GLU A 95 -9.76 2.09 8.78
C GLU A 95 -10.57 3.36 8.62
N ARG A 96 -10.63 4.16 9.67
CA ARG A 96 -11.37 5.43 9.65
C ARG A 96 -10.73 6.42 8.68
N LEU A 97 -9.42 6.52 8.68
CA LEU A 97 -8.69 7.46 7.82
C LEU A 97 -8.74 7.07 6.35
N THR A 98 -8.64 5.78 6.06
CA THR A 98 -8.53 5.30 4.69
C THR A 98 -9.86 4.95 4.05
N GLY A 99 -10.83 4.53 4.86
CA GLY A 99 -12.10 4.02 4.35
C GLY A 99 -12.04 2.56 3.94
N TYR A 100 -10.90 1.90 4.17
CA TYR A 100 -10.70 0.49 3.85
C TYR A 100 -10.61 -0.33 5.13
N VAL A 101 -10.79 -1.63 5.00
CA VAL A 101 -10.67 -2.58 6.10
C VAL A 101 -9.27 -3.19 6.09
N VAL A 102 -8.71 -3.40 7.28
CA VAL A 102 -7.38 -4.02 7.41
C VAL A 102 -7.33 -5.33 6.62
N GLY A 103 -6.25 -5.52 5.87
CA GLY A 103 -6.12 -6.62 4.93
C GLY A 103 -6.50 -6.23 3.52
N GLY A 104 -7.18 -5.11 3.35
CA GLY A 104 -7.58 -4.59 2.04
C GLY A 104 -7.37 -3.09 1.91
N ILE A 105 -6.42 -2.52 2.66
CA ILE A 105 -6.12 -1.09 2.56
C ILE A 105 -5.30 -0.84 1.30
N SER A 106 -5.86 -0.07 0.38
CA SER A 106 -5.18 0.37 -0.82
C SER A 106 -4.54 1.73 -0.61
N PRO A 107 -3.41 2.03 -1.27
CA PRO A 107 -2.86 3.38 -1.21
C PRO A 107 -3.66 4.38 -2.03
N PHE A 108 -4.54 3.90 -2.92
CA PHE A 108 -5.31 4.77 -3.81
C PHE A 108 -6.72 4.98 -3.30
N GLY A 109 -7.29 6.15 -3.58
CA GLY A 109 -8.70 6.41 -3.26
C GLY A 109 -9.01 6.44 -1.79
N GLN A 110 -8.04 6.76 -0.96
CA GLN A 110 -8.26 6.84 0.48
C GLN A 110 -9.16 8.01 0.84
N LYS A 111 -9.91 7.84 1.92
CA LYS A 111 -10.87 8.85 2.37
C LYS A 111 -10.18 10.16 2.75
N ARG A 112 -9.03 10.07 3.42
CA ARG A 112 -8.19 11.23 3.77
C ARG A 112 -6.93 11.19 2.93
N SER A 113 -6.55 12.34 2.37
CA SER A 113 -5.29 12.44 1.63
C SER A 113 -4.15 12.61 2.63
N LEU A 114 -3.25 11.65 2.68
CA LEU A 114 -2.13 11.61 3.61
C LEU A 114 -0.83 11.59 2.81
N PRO A 115 0.27 12.09 3.40
CA PRO A 115 1.59 11.91 2.77
C PRO A 115 1.91 10.42 2.60
N VAL A 116 2.55 10.08 1.49
CA VAL A 116 2.87 8.70 1.15
C VAL A 116 4.38 8.55 1.00
N VAL A 117 4.93 7.51 1.63
CA VAL A 117 6.33 7.13 1.45
C VAL A 117 6.35 5.68 0.99
N ILE A 118 7.09 5.39 -0.07
CA ILE A 118 7.23 4.03 -0.60
C ILE A 118 8.69 3.60 -0.55
N ASP A 119 8.91 2.34 -0.19
CA ASP A 119 10.26 1.81 -0.10
C ASP A 119 10.97 1.86 -1.44
N GLU A 120 12.25 2.19 -1.42
CA GLU A 120 13.05 2.40 -2.62
C GLU A 120 13.15 1.17 -3.51
N THR A 121 12.91 -0.03 -2.99
CA THR A 121 12.96 -1.24 -3.79
C THR A 121 11.90 -1.26 -4.90
N CYS A 122 10.92 -0.39 -4.84
CA CYS A 122 9.89 -0.33 -5.89
C CYS A 122 10.50 -0.04 -7.27
N VAL A 123 11.64 0.64 -7.32
CA VAL A 123 12.29 0.99 -8.59
C VAL A 123 12.97 -0.20 -9.26
N LEU A 124 13.08 -1.33 -8.55
CA LEU A 124 13.73 -2.53 -9.11
C LEU A 124 12.83 -3.30 -10.08
N PHE A 125 11.56 -2.95 -10.16
CA PHE A 125 10.56 -3.68 -10.94
C PHE A 125 9.86 -2.75 -11.91
N ASP A 126 9.48 -3.29 -13.07
CA ASP A 126 8.65 -2.54 -14.02
C ASP A 126 7.26 -2.28 -13.44
N SER A 127 6.73 -3.26 -12.72
CA SER A 127 5.44 -3.12 -12.05
C SER A 127 5.48 -3.79 -10.69
N ILE A 128 4.63 -3.29 -9.79
CA ILE A 128 4.47 -3.83 -8.45
C ILE A 128 2.99 -4.08 -8.20
N PHE A 129 2.70 -4.84 -7.13
CA PHE A 129 1.34 -5.18 -6.75
C PHE A 129 1.01 -4.52 -5.42
N VAL A 130 -0.16 -3.89 -5.34
CA VAL A 130 -0.68 -3.31 -4.10
C VAL A 130 -2.15 -3.69 -3.97
N SER A 131 -2.70 -3.59 -2.77
CA SER A 131 -4.11 -3.88 -2.57
C SER A 131 -5.00 -3.00 -3.44
N GLY A 132 -6.02 -3.60 -4.01
CA GLY A 132 -7.02 -2.88 -4.80
C GLY A 132 -8.20 -2.38 -3.98
N GLY A 133 -8.17 -2.54 -2.65
CA GLY A 133 -9.20 -2.01 -1.78
C GLY A 133 -10.06 -3.05 -1.08
N ARG A 134 -9.74 -4.32 -1.24
CA ARG A 134 -10.33 -5.42 -0.47
C ARG A 134 -9.46 -6.65 -0.60
N ARG A 135 -9.62 -7.58 0.33
CA ARG A 135 -8.91 -8.86 0.24
C ARG A 135 -9.31 -9.57 -1.04
N GLY A 136 -8.35 -10.22 -1.68
CA GLY A 136 -8.59 -10.96 -2.91
C GLY A 136 -8.59 -10.10 -4.15
N LEU A 137 -8.21 -8.84 -4.02
CA LEU A 137 -8.14 -7.91 -5.15
C LEU A 137 -6.86 -7.09 -5.05
N ASP A 138 -5.93 -7.33 -5.96
CA ASP A 138 -4.70 -6.53 -6.06
C ASP A 138 -4.69 -5.76 -7.36
N ILE A 139 -3.89 -4.71 -7.39
CA ILE A 139 -3.64 -3.90 -8.56
C ILE A 139 -2.17 -4.04 -8.93
N GLU A 140 -1.92 -4.36 -10.20
CA GLU A 140 -0.59 -4.32 -10.76
C GLU A 140 -0.41 -2.99 -11.47
N ILE A 141 0.62 -2.23 -11.11
CA ILE A 141 0.82 -0.88 -11.62
C ILE A 141 2.32 -0.61 -11.71
N ALA A 142 2.71 0.18 -12.71
CA ALA A 142 4.10 0.64 -12.82
C ALA A 142 4.45 1.47 -11.60
N ALA A 143 5.63 1.22 -11.02
CA ALA A 143 6.06 1.96 -9.84
C ALA A 143 6.08 3.47 -10.08
N ASP A 144 6.53 3.90 -11.27
CA ASP A 144 6.57 5.32 -11.60
C ASP A 144 5.17 5.94 -11.59
N ASP A 145 4.18 5.22 -12.09
CA ASP A 145 2.80 5.72 -12.11
C ASP A 145 2.24 5.83 -10.70
N LEU A 146 2.53 4.84 -9.85
CA LEU A 146 2.10 4.89 -8.45
C LEU A 146 2.69 6.12 -7.76
N VAL A 147 3.98 6.33 -7.93
CA VAL A 147 4.67 7.48 -7.30
C VAL A 147 4.06 8.79 -7.77
N GLU A 148 3.80 8.89 -9.06
CA GLU A 148 3.23 10.12 -9.62
C GLU A 148 1.81 10.37 -9.14
N VAL A 149 0.96 9.35 -9.19
CA VAL A 149 -0.45 9.48 -8.78
C VAL A 149 -0.57 9.88 -7.31
N LEU A 150 0.27 9.30 -6.45
CA LEU A 150 0.19 9.54 -5.01
C LEU A 150 1.06 10.71 -4.54
N GLY A 151 1.93 11.23 -5.38
CA GLY A 151 2.92 12.20 -4.93
C GLY A 151 3.84 11.60 -3.89
N ALA A 152 4.17 10.32 -4.04
CA ALA A 152 4.90 9.59 -3.03
C ALA A 152 6.37 9.97 -2.97
N THR A 153 6.94 9.90 -1.78
CA THR A 153 8.38 10.03 -1.56
C THR A 153 8.99 8.63 -1.58
N ILE A 154 10.08 8.46 -2.31
CA ILE A 154 10.83 7.20 -2.36
C ILE A 154 11.94 7.29 -1.33
N ALA A 155 11.99 6.32 -0.41
CA ALA A 155 12.97 6.33 0.67
C ALA A 155 13.23 4.90 1.18
N PRO A 156 14.37 4.63 1.82
CA PRO A 156 14.72 3.29 2.30
C PRO A 156 14.02 2.99 3.62
N ILE A 157 12.73 2.71 3.56
CA ILE A 157 11.92 2.49 4.76
C ILE A 157 11.62 1.02 5.04
N GLY A 158 11.97 0.11 4.11
CA GLY A 158 11.76 -1.32 4.31
C GLY A 158 13.00 -2.00 4.87
N THR A 159 12.80 -3.11 5.62
CA THR A 159 13.87 -3.97 6.09
C THR A 159 13.68 -5.37 5.52
N THR A 160 14.76 -6.12 5.45
CA THR A 160 14.67 -7.53 5.02
C THR A 160 14.48 -8.46 6.20
#